data_f757309a43c12315cecfad8d53680b9a
#
_entry.id   f757309a43c12315cecfad8d53680b9a
#
_cell.length_a   1.000
_cell.length_b   1.000
_cell.length_c   1.000
_cell.angle_alpha   90.00
_cell.angle_beta   90.00
_cell.angle_gamma   90.00
#
_symmetry.space_group_name_H-M   'P 1'
#
loop_
_entity.id
_entity.type
_entity.pdbx_description
1 polymer ?
#
loop_
_entity_poly.entity_id
_entity_poly.type
_entity_poly.pdbx_seq_one_letter_code
_entity_poly.pdbx_strand_id
1 'polypeptide(L)'
;TGWKMNGGLRLACNEQRWKEVLRQTTTAHSFGLEMELLSPKEAQELWPIMDIEDVYGAAFLPTDGQANPTDITQALAKGARNKGAKIIEETKALKVILENNVIKGLETDIGIINCEKIVCCGGQWTRQFAATVGVNVPLVSFQHQYLVTEKIEGVEQNLPTLRDPDRLIYFKEEVGGLAM
;
A
#
# COMPACT_ATOMS: atom_id res chain seq x y z
N THR A 1 9.77 5.44 -12.37
CA THR A 1 8.39 5.48 -11.85
C THR A 1 8.28 5.20 -10.36
N GLY A 2 9.38 4.82 -9.68
CA GLY A 2 9.38 4.45 -8.26
C GLY A 2 8.71 3.10 -7.96
N TRP A 3 8.42 2.28 -8.95
CA TRP A 3 7.96 0.91 -8.81
C TRP A 3 9.10 -0.06 -9.17
N LYS A 4 9.37 -1.01 -8.27
CA LYS A 4 10.32 -2.12 -8.46
C LYS A 4 9.54 -3.42 -8.38
N MET A 5 9.38 -4.09 -9.51
CA MET A 5 8.67 -5.37 -9.63
C MET A 5 9.65 -6.50 -9.29
N ASN A 6 9.77 -6.80 -8.03
CA ASN A 6 10.65 -7.85 -7.49
C ASN A 6 9.87 -8.99 -6.80
N GLY A 7 8.57 -9.01 -6.97
CA GLY A 7 7.70 -10.03 -6.41
C GLY A 7 7.27 -9.77 -4.97
N GLY A 8 6.24 -10.51 -4.57
CA GLY A 8 5.72 -10.51 -3.20
C GLY A 8 5.53 -11.93 -2.70
N LEU A 9 6.14 -12.24 -1.55
CA LEU A 9 6.08 -13.53 -0.89
C LEU A 9 5.21 -13.43 0.36
N ARG A 10 4.24 -14.31 0.51
CA ARG A 10 3.36 -14.39 1.67
C ARG A 10 3.45 -15.76 2.30
N LEU A 11 3.87 -15.82 3.55
CA LEU A 11 4.06 -17.06 4.30
C LEU A 11 2.74 -17.56 4.90
N ALA A 12 2.69 -18.87 5.09
CA ALA A 12 1.74 -19.54 5.95
C ALA A 12 2.51 -20.34 7.00
N CYS A 13 2.41 -19.95 8.26
CA CYS A 13 3.13 -20.57 9.38
C CYS A 13 2.22 -21.50 10.23
N ASN A 14 1.04 -21.80 9.74
CA ASN A 14 0.13 -22.80 10.31
C ASN A 14 -0.84 -23.35 9.26
N GLU A 15 -1.48 -24.47 9.59
CA GLU A 15 -2.41 -25.16 8.68
C GLU A 15 -3.61 -24.33 8.28
N GLN A 16 -4.16 -23.52 9.19
CA GLN A 16 -5.32 -22.67 8.90
C GLN A 16 -4.95 -21.58 7.90
N ARG A 17 -3.80 -20.93 8.08
CA ARG A 17 -3.27 -19.94 7.16
C ARG A 17 -2.96 -20.55 5.80
N TRP A 18 -2.43 -21.76 5.78
CA TRP A 18 -2.18 -22.46 4.52
C TRP A 18 -3.47 -22.67 3.72
N LYS A 19 -4.55 -23.12 4.39
CA LYS A 19 -5.87 -23.24 3.74
C LYS A 19 -6.40 -21.92 3.20
N GLU A 20 -6.13 -20.81 3.90
CA GLU A 20 -6.47 -19.48 3.43
C GLU A 20 -5.64 -19.08 2.19
N VAL A 21 -4.35 -19.33 2.21
CA VAL A 21 -3.43 -19.07 1.08
C VAL A 21 -3.88 -19.83 -0.17
N LEU A 22 -4.23 -21.11 -0.05
CA LEU A 22 -4.76 -21.93 -1.15
C LEU A 22 -6.02 -21.29 -1.77
N ARG A 23 -6.97 -20.84 -0.95
CA ARG A 23 -8.19 -20.16 -1.44
C ARG A 23 -7.86 -18.83 -2.12
N GLN A 24 -6.96 -18.05 -1.55
CA GLN A 24 -6.55 -16.77 -2.14
C GLN A 24 -5.87 -16.97 -3.49
N THR A 25 -5.01 -17.97 -3.64
CA THR A 25 -4.38 -18.31 -4.90
C THR A 25 -5.41 -18.71 -5.96
N THR A 26 -6.38 -19.55 -5.60
CA THR A 26 -7.48 -19.93 -6.49
C THR A 26 -8.28 -18.69 -6.93
N THR A 27 -8.57 -17.79 -5.98
CA THR A 27 -9.28 -16.54 -6.28
C THR A 27 -8.45 -15.63 -7.17
N ALA A 28 -7.14 -15.49 -6.91
CA ALA A 28 -6.22 -14.69 -7.72
C ALA A 28 -6.20 -15.16 -9.18
N HIS A 29 -6.14 -16.48 -9.41
CA HIS A 29 -6.21 -17.06 -10.76
C HIS A 29 -7.54 -16.71 -11.47
N SER A 30 -8.66 -16.65 -10.76
CA SER A 30 -9.94 -16.26 -11.36
C SER A 30 -9.97 -14.81 -11.83
N PHE A 31 -9.07 -13.97 -11.31
CA PHE A 31 -8.86 -12.58 -11.75
C PHE A 31 -7.69 -12.43 -12.74
N GLY A 32 -7.11 -13.53 -13.19
CA GLY A 32 -5.99 -13.51 -14.15
C GLY A 32 -4.63 -13.15 -13.51
N LEU A 33 -4.50 -13.29 -12.19
CA LEU A 33 -3.21 -13.11 -11.50
C LEU A 33 -2.49 -14.45 -11.41
N GLU A 34 -1.26 -14.48 -11.85
CA GLU A 34 -0.39 -15.67 -11.79
C GLU A 34 0.27 -15.76 -10.42
N MET A 35 -0.47 -16.22 -9.42
CA MET A 35 0.03 -16.46 -8.07
C MET A 35 0.49 -17.91 -7.96
N GLU A 36 1.72 -18.11 -7.53
CA GLU A 36 2.36 -19.42 -7.38
C GLU A 36 2.28 -19.91 -5.93
N LEU A 37 2.03 -21.21 -5.76
CA LEU A 37 2.14 -21.87 -4.47
C LEU A 37 3.52 -22.50 -4.35
N LEU A 38 4.21 -22.19 -3.26
CA LEU A 38 5.57 -22.64 -3.02
C LEU A 38 5.64 -23.52 -1.76
N SER A 39 6.45 -24.56 -1.84
CA SER A 39 6.91 -25.28 -0.66
C SER A 39 7.82 -24.39 0.20
N PRO A 40 8.08 -24.74 1.48
CA PRO A 40 9.01 -23.99 2.33
C PRO A 40 10.41 -23.82 1.70
N LYS A 41 10.92 -24.86 1.03
CA LYS A 41 12.23 -24.82 0.37
C LYS A 41 12.26 -23.88 -0.82
N GLU A 42 11.25 -23.92 -1.68
CA GLU A 42 11.13 -22.99 -2.82
C GLU A 42 10.98 -21.55 -2.34
N ALA A 43 10.26 -21.32 -1.24
CA ALA A 43 10.18 -20.00 -0.62
C ALA A 43 11.54 -19.52 -0.08
N GLN A 44 12.33 -20.41 0.51
CA GLN A 44 13.68 -20.12 0.99
C GLN A 44 14.65 -19.84 -0.16
N GLU A 45 14.49 -20.45 -1.33
CA GLU A 45 15.29 -20.12 -2.52
C GLU A 45 15.09 -18.66 -2.95
N LEU A 46 13.87 -18.12 -2.78
CA LEU A 46 13.56 -16.70 -3.03
C LEU A 46 14.00 -15.79 -1.88
N TRP A 47 14.09 -16.31 -0.66
CA TRP A 47 14.48 -15.59 0.57
C TRP A 47 15.51 -16.39 1.37
N PRO A 48 16.79 -16.43 0.92
CA PRO A 48 17.81 -17.35 1.47
C PRO A 48 18.13 -17.19 2.95
N ILE A 49 17.89 -16.00 3.51
CA ILE A 49 18.14 -15.71 4.93
C ILE A 49 16.96 -16.07 5.84
N MET A 50 15.88 -16.63 5.29
CA MET A 50 14.69 -17.01 6.06
C MET A 50 14.85 -18.37 6.71
N ASP A 51 14.48 -18.48 7.98
CA ASP A 51 14.23 -19.76 8.61
C ASP A 51 12.87 -20.32 8.18
N ILE A 52 12.81 -21.60 7.88
CA ILE A 52 11.63 -22.28 7.35
C ILE A 52 11.09 -23.39 8.27
N GLU A 53 11.60 -23.52 9.49
CA GLU A 53 11.26 -24.63 10.39
C GLU A 53 9.75 -24.71 10.66
N ASP A 54 9.08 -23.57 10.75
CA ASP A 54 7.66 -23.47 11.03
C ASP A 54 6.82 -22.99 9.82
N VAL A 55 7.39 -22.96 8.63
CA VAL A 55 6.69 -22.57 7.40
C VAL A 55 6.00 -23.78 6.78
N TYR A 56 4.67 -23.70 6.62
CA TYR A 56 3.86 -24.71 5.93
C TYR A 56 3.93 -24.58 4.41
N GLY A 57 4.12 -23.36 3.92
CA GLY A 57 4.22 -23.02 2.52
C GLY A 57 4.08 -21.52 2.32
N ALA A 58 4.15 -21.09 1.08
CA ALA A 58 4.01 -19.68 0.73
C ALA A 58 3.20 -19.48 -0.56
N ALA A 59 2.70 -18.26 -0.76
CA ALA A 59 2.25 -17.79 -2.06
C ALA A 59 3.22 -16.74 -2.57
N PHE A 60 3.56 -16.81 -3.84
CA PHE A 60 4.40 -15.85 -4.53
C PHE A 60 3.63 -15.20 -5.69
N LEU A 61 3.68 -13.88 -5.74
CA LEU A 61 3.13 -13.11 -6.86
C LEU A 61 4.28 -12.40 -7.59
N PRO A 62 4.73 -12.89 -8.75
CA PRO A 62 5.87 -12.33 -9.47
C PRO A 62 5.70 -10.87 -9.88
N THR A 63 4.46 -10.46 -10.14
CA THR A 63 4.12 -9.11 -10.59
C THR A 63 3.93 -8.10 -9.45
N ASP A 64 4.03 -8.54 -8.19
CA ASP A 64 4.07 -7.66 -7.02
C ASP A 64 5.45 -6.99 -6.87
N GLY A 65 5.60 -6.10 -5.90
CA GLY A 65 6.87 -5.42 -5.71
C GLY A 65 6.86 -4.31 -4.67
N GLN A 66 7.84 -3.43 -4.81
CA GLN A 66 8.06 -2.30 -3.91
C GLN A 66 7.76 -0.97 -4.59
N ALA A 67 7.14 -0.08 -3.86
CA ALA A 67 6.88 1.29 -4.30
C ALA A 67 7.74 2.28 -3.50
N ASN A 68 8.34 3.24 -4.20
CA ASN A 68 8.73 4.49 -3.57
C ASN A 68 7.52 5.42 -3.59
N PRO A 69 6.92 5.77 -2.44
CA PRO A 69 5.67 6.55 -2.40
C PRO A 69 5.82 7.94 -3.04
N THR A 70 6.96 8.59 -2.83
CA THR A 70 7.23 9.92 -3.39
C THR A 70 7.29 9.87 -4.90
N ASP A 71 8.06 8.96 -5.46
CA ASP A 71 8.25 8.85 -6.91
C ASP A 71 6.95 8.50 -7.63
N ILE A 72 6.16 7.56 -7.07
CA ILE A 72 4.86 7.19 -7.65
C ILE A 72 3.89 8.38 -7.60
N THR A 73 3.82 9.07 -6.46
CA THR A 73 2.97 10.26 -6.32
C THR A 73 3.35 11.35 -7.32
N GLN A 74 4.64 11.63 -7.47
CA GLN A 74 5.13 12.62 -8.43
C GLN A 74 4.88 12.18 -9.88
N ALA A 75 5.02 10.88 -10.19
CA ALA A 75 4.73 10.36 -11.52
C ALA A 75 3.24 10.53 -11.88
N LEU A 76 2.34 10.21 -10.94
CA LEU A 76 0.90 10.40 -11.10
C LEU A 76 0.54 11.89 -11.23
N ALA A 77 1.11 12.74 -10.40
CA ALA A 77 0.91 14.18 -10.47
C ALA A 77 1.36 14.76 -11.81
N LYS A 78 2.53 14.34 -12.32
CA LYS A 78 3.03 14.72 -13.65
C LYS A 78 2.06 14.26 -14.75
N GLY A 79 1.57 13.02 -14.66
CA GLY A 79 0.59 12.48 -15.61
C GLY A 79 -0.72 13.27 -15.61
N ALA A 80 -1.21 13.65 -14.43
CA ALA A 80 -2.42 14.47 -14.29
C ALA A 80 -2.22 15.87 -14.89
N ARG A 81 -1.10 16.54 -14.58
CA ARG A 81 -0.76 17.85 -15.15
C ARG A 81 -0.69 17.82 -16.69
N ASN A 82 -0.10 16.75 -17.25
CA ASN A 82 -0.02 16.58 -18.72
C ASN A 82 -1.42 16.41 -19.37
N LYS A 83 -2.41 16.02 -18.59
CA LYS A 83 -3.84 15.91 -19.02
C LYS A 83 -4.66 17.15 -18.66
N GLY A 84 -4.03 18.24 -18.23
CA GLY A 84 -4.67 19.52 -17.93
C GLY A 84 -5.18 19.68 -16.49
N ALA A 85 -4.92 18.72 -15.60
CA ALA A 85 -5.26 18.89 -14.19
C ALA A 85 -4.38 19.98 -13.55
N LYS A 86 -5.02 20.86 -12.76
CA LYS A 86 -4.30 21.84 -11.93
C LYS A 86 -4.05 21.22 -10.57
N ILE A 87 -2.81 21.21 -10.12
CA ILE A 87 -2.40 20.77 -8.79
C ILE A 87 -1.94 22.03 -8.04
N ILE A 88 -2.62 22.33 -6.96
CA ILE A 88 -2.34 23.49 -6.10
C ILE A 88 -1.82 22.90 -4.78
N GLU A 89 -0.55 23.12 -4.54
CA GLU A 89 0.15 22.65 -3.34
C GLU A 89 0.06 23.71 -2.22
N GLU A 90 0.41 23.35 -1.00
CA GLU A 90 0.40 24.22 0.18
C GLU A 90 -0.94 24.96 0.39
N THR A 91 -2.03 24.32 0.01
CA THR A 91 -3.38 24.86 0.09
C THR A 91 -4.27 23.97 0.91
N LYS A 92 -4.74 24.48 2.03
CA LYS A 92 -5.58 23.74 2.96
C LYS A 92 -7.05 23.82 2.55
N ALA A 93 -7.68 22.67 2.30
CA ALA A 93 -9.12 22.56 2.17
C ALA A 93 -9.77 22.72 3.55
N LEU A 94 -10.63 23.72 3.72
CA LEU A 94 -11.22 24.06 5.00
C LEU A 94 -12.64 23.51 5.12
N LYS A 95 -13.50 23.78 4.12
CA LYS A 95 -14.92 23.48 4.20
C LYS A 95 -15.55 23.35 2.82
N VAL A 96 -16.47 22.40 2.69
CA VAL A 96 -17.35 22.33 1.50
C VAL A 96 -18.42 23.39 1.58
N ILE A 97 -18.64 24.11 0.48
CA ILE A 97 -19.70 25.11 0.35
C ILE A 97 -20.95 24.43 -0.22
N LEU A 98 -22.02 24.42 0.56
CA LEU A 98 -23.30 23.85 0.18
C LEU A 98 -24.37 24.96 0.10
N GLU A 99 -25.18 24.90 -0.96
CA GLU A 99 -26.45 25.68 -1.08
C GLU A 99 -27.57 24.70 -1.40
N ASN A 100 -28.58 24.65 -0.58
CA ASN A 100 -29.72 23.72 -0.71
C ASN A 100 -29.29 22.26 -0.88
N ASN A 101 -28.33 21.79 -0.10
CA ASN A 101 -27.70 20.47 -0.20
C ASN A 101 -26.97 20.16 -1.53
N VAL A 102 -26.66 21.17 -2.32
CA VAL A 102 -25.89 21.04 -3.55
C VAL A 102 -24.50 21.64 -3.34
N ILE A 103 -23.47 20.91 -3.76
CA ILE A 103 -22.09 21.40 -3.71
C ILE A 103 -21.94 22.57 -4.68
N LYS A 104 -21.42 23.69 -4.20
CA LYS A 104 -21.08 24.88 -4.98
C LYS A 104 -19.60 25.15 -5.05
N GLY A 105 -18.84 24.65 -4.09
CA GLY A 105 -17.42 24.89 -4.06
C GLY A 105 -16.72 24.35 -2.82
N LEU A 106 -15.46 24.68 -2.76
CA LEU A 106 -14.56 24.38 -1.67
C LEU A 106 -13.94 25.68 -1.14
N GLU A 107 -14.06 25.93 0.14
CA GLU A 107 -13.34 26.99 0.84
C GLU A 107 -11.93 26.49 1.17
N THR A 108 -10.93 27.29 0.83
CA THR A 108 -9.52 27.06 1.14
C THR A 108 -8.92 28.24 1.87
N ASP A 109 -7.73 28.10 2.44
CA ASP A 109 -6.99 29.17 3.10
C ASP A 109 -6.51 30.28 2.14
N ILE A 110 -6.54 30.04 0.83
CA ILE A 110 -6.17 31.02 -0.21
C ILE A 110 -7.37 31.52 -1.03
N GLY A 111 -8.59 31.06 -0.73
CA GLY A 111 -9.81 31.49 -1.44
C GLY A 111 -10.78 30.36 -1.74
N ILE A 112 -11.76 30.64 -2.57
CA ILE A 112 -12.85 29.72 -2.92
C ILE A 112 -12.58 29.10 -4.29
N ILE A 113 -12.73 27.78 -4.38
CA ILE A 113 -12.70 27.03 -5.62
C ILE A 113 -14.15 26.60 -5.94
N ASN A 114 -14.74 27.14 -7.00
CA ASN A 114 -16.06 26.74 -7.47
C ASN A 114 -15.99 25.35 -8.13
N CYS A 115 -16.85 24.43 -7.69
CA CYS A 115 -16.94 23.10 -8.25
C CYS A 115 -18.31 22.47 -7.96
N GLU A 116 -18.71 21.51 -8.77
CA GLU A 116 -19.97 20.77 -8.61
C GLU A 116 -19.78 19.43 -7.90
N LYS A 117 -18.55 18.92 -7.85
CA LYS A 117 -18.22 17.63 -7.26
C LYS A 117 -16.88 17.73 -6.51
N ILE A 118 -16.79 17.05 -5.38
CA ILE A 118 -15.57 16.95 -4.58
C ILE A 118 -15.28 15.49 -4.32
N VAL A 119 -14.04 15.07 -4.58
CA VAL A 119 -13.51 13.76 -4.20
C VAL A 119 -12.50 13.98 -3.07
N CYS A 120 -12.83 13.51 -1.88
CA CYS A 120 -11.94 13.61 -0.73
C CYS A 120 -10.97 12.42 -0.67
N CYS A 121 -9.69 12.68 -0.94
CA CYS A 121 -8.60 11.72 -0.79
C CYS A 121 -7.66 12.12 0.36
N GLY A 122 -8.22 12.65 1.44
CA GLY A 122 -7.51 13.27 2.57
C GLY A 122 -6.90 12.28 3.58
N GLY A 123 -6.91 10.97 3.31
CA GLY A 123 -6.33 9.96 4.21
C GLY A 123 -6.87 10.10 5.64
N GLN A 124 -6.00 10.20 6.61
CA GLN A 124 -6.36 10.31 8.04
C GLN A 124 -7.17 11.57 8.39
N TRP A 125 -7.11 12.61 7.57
CA TRP A 125 -7.86 13.86 7.79
C TRP A 125 -9.26 13.86 7.17
N THR A 126 -9.61 12.81 6.39
CA THR A 126 -10.92 12.69 5.73
C THR A 126 -12.09 12.82 6.71
N ARG A 127 -11.95 12.23 7.92
CA ARG A 127 -13.01 12.29 8.95
C ARG A 127 -13.35 13.72 9.36
N GLN A 128 -12.33 14.53 9.63
CA GLN A 128 -12.52 15.93 10.05
C GLN A 128 -13.12 16.76 8.91
N PHE A 129 -12.63 16.56 7.69
CA PHE A 129 -13.14 17.27 6.54
C PHE A 129 -14.59 16.90 6.21
N ALA A 130 -14.94 15.62 6.19
CA ALA A 130 -16.29 15.14 5.93
C ALA A 130 -17.30 15.61 6.99
N ALA A 131 -16.87 15.74 8.25
CA ALA A 131 -17.70 16.26 9.33
C ALA A 131 -18.18 17.70 9.09
N THR A 132 -17.47 18.50 8.29
CA THR A 132 -17.89 19.88 7.94
C THR A 132 -19.19 19.93 7.15
N VAL A 133 -19.62 18.81 6.57
CA VAL A 133 -20.88 18.65 5.83
C VAL A 133 -21.79 17.57 6.45
N GLY A 134 -21.56 17.21 7.70
CA GLY A 134 -22.39 16.25 8.43
C GLY A 134 -22.19 14.78 8.03
N VAL A 135 -21.15 14.47 7.25
CA VAL A 135 -20.82 13.09 6.84
C VAL A 135 -19.93 12.45 7.89
N ASN A 136 -20.38 11.33 8.45
CA ASN A 136 -19.57 10.54 9.39
C ASN A 136 -18.75 9.49 8.63
N VAL A 137 -17.42 9.65 8.69
CA VAL A 137 -16.48 8.66 8.16
C VAL A 137 -15.87 7.89 9.32
N PRO A 138 -16.11 6.57 9.44
CA PRO A 138 -15.62 5.75 10.56
C PRO A 138 -14.13 5.43 10.37
N LEU A 139 -13.28 6.43 10.44
CA LEU A 139 -11.84 6.34 10.25
C LEU A 139 -11.13 6.75 11.54
N VAL A 140 -10.22 5.89 11.99
CA VAL A 140 -9.35 6.13 13.16
C VAL A 140 -7.92 5.87 12.74
N SER A 141 -7.03 6.81 13.07
CA SER A 141 -5.61 6.66 12.80
C SER A 141 -4.94 5.86 13.92
N PHE A 142 -4.14 4.88 13.51
CA PHE A 142 -3.26 4.12 14.40
C PHE A 142 -1.81 4.44 14.08
N GLN A 143 -1.00 4.50 15.12
CA GLN A 143 0.44 4.59 14.94
C GLN A 143 0.98 3.23 14.48
N HIS A 144 1.69 3.24 13.36
CA HIS A 144 2.39 2.07 12.84
C HIS A 144 3.88 2.28 13.03
N GLN A 145 4.53 1.36 13.74
CA GLN A 145 5.97 1.41 13.95
C GLN A 145 6.66 0.55 12.90
N TYR A 146 7.80 0.97 12.46
CA TYR A 146 8.71 0.20 11.64
C TYR A 146 10.14 0.50 12.05
N LEU A 147 11.04 -0.40 11.71
CA LEU A 147 12.47 -0.20 11.88
C LEU A 147 13.21 -0.53 10.58
N VAL A 148 14.37 0.04 10.43
CA VAL A 148 15.32 -0.28 9.36
C VAL A 148 16.59 -0.77 10.01
N THR A 149 17.06 -1.95 9.61
CA THR A 149 18.29 -2.54 10.15
C THR A 149 19.53 -1.92 9.49
N GLU A 150 20.67 -2.13 10.09
CA GLU A 150 21.94 -2.02 9.38
C GLU A 150 22.03 -3.08 8.27
N LYS A 151 23.10 -3.03 7.48
CA LYS A 151 23.34 -4.04 6.43
C LYS A 151 23.43 -5.42 7.03
N ILE A 152 22.77 -6.37 6.40
CA ILE A 152 22.75 -7.78 6.78
C ILE A 152 23.35 -8.59 5.66
N GLU A 153 24.31 -9.46 5.97
CA GLU A 153 24.89 -10.39 4.99
C GLU A 153 23.81 -11.31 4.41
N GLY A 154 23.80 -11.48 3.07
CA GLY A 154 22.78 -12.25 2.38
C GLY A 154 21.53 -11.48 1.98
N VAL A 155 21.38 -10.21 2.37
CA VAL A 155 20.31 -9.34 1.87
C VAL A 155 20.71 -8.78 0.51
N GLU A 156 20.07 -9.32 -0.52
CA GLU A 156 20.24 -8.86 -1.90
C GLU A 156 19.20 -7.81 -2.28
N GLN A 157 19.59 -6.90 -3.17
CA GLN A 157 18.71 -5.78 -3.61
C GLN A 157 17.42 -6.23 -4.31
N ASN A 158 17.36 -7.47 -4.79
CA ASN A 158 16.22 -7.99 -5.55
C ASN A 158 15.33 -8.94 -4.75
N LEU A 159 15.55 -9.05 -3.44
CA LEU A 159 14.64 -9.83 -2.61
C LEU A 159 13.19 -9.38 -2.81
N PRO A 160 12.24 -10.31 -3.00
CA PRO A 160 10.82 -9.96 -3.00
C PRO A 160 10.41 -9.36 -1.66
N THR A 161 9.30 -8.63 -1.62
CA THR A 161 8.71 -8.28 -0.34
C THR A 161 8.22 -9.56 0.34
N LEU A 162 8.41 -9.67 1.66
CA LEU A 162 7.96 -10.82 2.42
C LEU A 162 6.93 -10.39 3.46
N ARG A 163 5.86 -11.15 3.58
CA ARG A 163 4.83 -10.98 4.62
C ARG A 163 4.62 -12.24 5.40
N ASP A 164 4.65 -12.12 6.72
CA ASP A 164 4.18 -13.14 7.66
C ASP A 164 2.93 -12.60 8.37
N PRO A 165 1.73 -12.95 7.90
CA PRO A 165 0.49 -12.44 8.48
C PRO A 165 0.17 -13.06 9.85
N ASP A 166 0.79 -14.18 10.21
CA ASP A 166 0.57 -14.82 11.50
C ASP A 166 1.36 -14.12 12.61
N ARG A 167 2.51 -13.55 12.28
CA ARG A 167 3.33 -12.72 13.18
C ARG A 167 3.06 -11.22 13.03
N LEU A 168 2.19 -10.82 12.10
CA LEU A 168 1.86 -9.42 11.79
C LEU A 168 3.10 -8.60 11.41
N ILE A 169 4.01 -9.20 10.65
CA ILE A 169 5.26 -8.59 10.23
C ILE A 169 5.42 -8.66 8.71
N TYR A 170 6.12 -7.70 8.16
CA TYR A 170 6.57 -7.72 6.77
C TYR A 170 8.02 -7.26 6.67
N PHE A 171 8.66 -7.65 5.60
CA PHE A 171 10.03 -7.26 5.30
C PHE A 171 10.15 -6.79 3.86
N LYS A 172 10.99 -5.79 3.68
CA LYS A 172 11.49 -5.38 2.36
C LYS A 172 12.97 -5.03 2.47
N GLU A 173 13.70 -5.24 1.39
CA GLU A 173 15.08 -4.77 1.31
C GLU A 173 15.13 -3.25 1.36
N GLU A 174 16.06 -2.70 2.13
CA GLU A 174 16.32 -1.26 2.26
C GLU A 174 17.84 -1.04 2.42
N VAL A 175 18.50 -0.64 1.33
CA VAL A 175 19.93 -0.28 1.30
C VAL A 175 20.87 -1.39 1.85
N GLY A 176 20.55 -2.65 1.54
CA GLY A 176 21.31 -3.83 1.98
C GLY A 176 20.98 -4.31 3.38
N GLY A 177 20.02 -3.69 4.04
CA GLY A 177 19.36 -4.15 5.26
C GLY A 177 17.89 -4.46 5.01
N LEU A 178 17.11 -4.58 6.07
CA LEU A 178 15.67 -4.84 6.01
C LEU A 178 14.89 -3.72 6.69
N ALA A 179 13.85 -3.24 6.02
CA ALA A 179 12.77 -2.51 6.69
C ALA A 179 11.67 -3.50 7.09
N MET A 180 11.24 -3.44 8.34
CA MET A 180 10.23 -4.34 8.92
C MET A 180 9.29 -3.58 9.85
#